data_052bc265061fe4db94f00ca248f29fae
#
_entry.id   052bc265061fe4db94f00ca248f29fae
#
_cell.length_a   1.000
_cell.length_b   1.000
_cell.length_c   1.000
_cell.angle_alpha   90.00
_cell.angle_beta   90.00
_cell.angle_gamma   90.00
#
_symmetry.space_group_name_H-M   'P 1'
#
loop_
_entity.id
_entity.type
_entity.pdbx_description
1 polymer ?
#
loop_
_entity_poly.entity_id
_entity_poly.type
_entity_poly.pdbx_seq_one_letter_code
_entity_poly.pdbx_strand_id
1 'polypeptide(L)'
;MTRIVNVLKRIGLISEHSVAQAGVAGRPSTLLEICADAAYCLCVDAMPNVSKVTLVDMATKQAVYRELVTVSGTSFETVADELNAMLGEMCRDAGITRDRIACCGMSISGHVLRNGYIAASSQMQWADIDGVGILERALDMPAIVENDCKAALLGEQYLLSCAGESMANMAYVKFGWAGVGSAAMVDGMLLRGSRNAAGEIGHFNSQLEGLSGDRCEFKGCFEHTISESAVIEHARSINPACASLAGVNEAIANGDERIIKLMNDICEYIAIAVSDISCAYNSDRIILSGNIITNLADCYQNVLRYVERRLTRSVQPNLQVCLSKMGTNASLYGMSCLAVEETIKRLLSNDTGF
;
A
#
# COMPACT_ATOMS: atom_id res chain seq x y z
N MET A 1 -26.77 -14.13 12.96
CA MET A 1 -26.17 -12.94 13.61
C MET A 1 -25.84 -13.21 15.08
N THR A 2 -26.75 -13.64 15.93
CA THR A 2 -26.54 -13.89 17.38
C THR A 2 -25.39 -14.85 17.70
N ARG A 3 -25.17 -15.90 16.91
CA ARG A 3 -24.06 -16.87 17.13
C ARG A 3 -22.68 -16.21 16.95
N ILE A 4 -22.49 -15.43 15.88
CA ILE A 4 -21.23 -14.73 15.61
C ILE A 4 -20.94 -13.69 16.71
N VAL A 5 -21.95 -12.89 17.08
CA VAL A 5 -21.83 -11.91 18.16
C VAL A 5 -21.40 -12.56 19.48
N ASN A 6 -22.00 -13.71 19.82
CA ASN A 6 -21.66 -14.44 21.04
C ASN A 6 -20.19 -14.96 21.00
N VAL A 7 -19.72 -15.42 19.85
CA VAL A 7 -18.33 -15.84 19.69
C VAL A 7 -17.39 -14.63 19.88
N LEU A 8 -17.63 -13.54 19.17
CA LEU A 8 -16.81 -12.33 19.26
C LEU A 8 -16.75 -11.75 20.67
N LYS A 9 -17.87 -11.80 21.42
CA LYS A 9 -17.91 -11.42 22.84
C LYS A 9 -17.08 -12.36 23.71
N ARG A 10 -17.22 -13.68 23.50
CA ARG A 10 -16.50 -14.70 24.30
C ARG A 10 -14.99 -14.56 24.16
N ILE A 11 -14.49 -14.26 22.95
CA ILE A 11 -13.08 -14.02 22.69
C ILE A 11 -12.62 -12.57 22.98
N GLY A 12 -13.53 -11.73 23.50
CA GLY A 12 -13.21 -10.38 23.95
C GLY A 12 -13.01 -9.33 22.85
N LEU A 13 -13.35 -9.64 21.59
CA LEU A 13 -13.19 -8.69 20.47
C LEU A 13 -14.26 -7.60 20.44
N ILE A 14 -15.42 -7.85 21.00
CA ILE A 14 -16.50 -6.87 21.08
C ILE A 14 -17.12 -6.84 22.47
N SER A 15 -17.59 -5.66 22.85
CA SER A 15 -18.42 -5.42 24.03
C SER A 15 -19.81 -4.96 23.63
N GLU A 16 -20.78 -5.14 24.52
CA GLU A 16 -22.16 -4.67 24.36
C GLU A 16 -22.45 -3.54 25.33
N HIS A 17 -22.98 -2.45 24.79
CA HIS A 17 -23.48 -1.33 25.58
C HIS A 17 -24.96 -1.15 25.31
N SER A 18 -25.78 -1.12 26.37
CA SER A 18 -27.21 -0.83 26.27
C SER A 18 -27.41 0.68 26.07
N VAL A 19 -28.01 1.06 24.95
CA VAL A 19 -28.38 2.46 24.71
C VAL A 19 -29.83 2.62 25.15
N ALA A 20 -30.04 3.37 26.23
CA ALA A 20 -31.39 3.81 26.63
C ALA A 20 -31.89 4.87 25.63
N GLN A 21 -32.77 4.50 24.71
CA GLN A 21 -33.51 5.46 23.90
C GLN A 21 -34.62 6.10 24.76
N ALA A 22 -34.45 7.35 25.14
CA ALA A 22 -35.46 8.12 25.81
C ALA A 22 -36.65 8.31 24.86
N GLY A 23 -37.82 7.76 25.21
CA GLY A 23 -39.11 8.08 24.58
C GLY A 23 -39.65 7.15 23.49
N VAL A 24 -39.01 6.01 23.20
CA VAL A 24 -39.53 5.03 22.23
C VAL A 24 -39.92 3.74 22.96
N ALA A 25 -41.19 3.32 22.85
CA ALA A 25 -41.66 2.04 23.38
C ALA A 25 -41.09 0.90 22.50
N GLY A 26 -40.13 0.13 23.01
CA GLY A 26 -39.51 -0.99 22.34
C GLY A 26 -38.37 -1.59 23.17
N ARG A 27 -37.85 -2.75 22.75
CA ARG A 27 -36.66 -3.35 23.37
C ARG A 27 -35.47 -2.39 23.14
N PRO A 28 -34.68 -2.04 24.18
CA PRO A 28 -33.51 -1.19 24.02
C PRO A 28 -32.57 -1.77 22.93
N SER A 29 -32.05 -0.91 22.04
CA SER A 29 -31.05 -1.31 21.09
C SER A 29 -29.74 -1.57 21.82
N THR A 30 -29.07 -2.66 21.47
CA THR A 30 -27.73 -2.98 21.98
C THR A 30 -26.73 -2.47 20.97
N LEU A 31 -25.83 -1.60 21.41
CA LEU A 31 -24.69 -1.15 20.61
C LEU A 31 -23.56 -2.17 20.78
N LEU A 32 -22.97 -2.59 19.69
CA LEU A 32 -21.74 -3.40 19.67
C LEU A 32 -20.55 -2.48 19.43
N GLU A 33 -19.51 -2.62 20.24
CA GLU A 33 -18.29 -1.84 20.13
C GLU A 33 -17.09 -2.79 20.05
N ILE A 34 -16.09 -2.45 19.21
CA ILE A 34 -14.85 -3.19 19.12
C ILE A 34 -14.00 -2.87 20.37
N CYS A 35 -13.56 -3.92 21.06
CA CYS A 35 -12.57 -3.78 22.14
C CYS A 35 -11.17 -3.56 21.50
N ALA A 36 -10.81 -2.31 21.32
CA ALA A 36 -9.57 -1.94 20.61
C ALA A 36 -8.33 -2.60 21.22
N ASP A 37 -8.27 -2.68 22.53
CA ASP A 37 -7.18 -3.27 23.31
C ASP A 37 -7.25 -4.79 23.48
N ALA A 38 -8.19 -5.47 22.82
CA ALA A 38 -8.30 -6.94 22.87
C ALA A 38 -7.05 -7.66 22.36
N ALA A 39 -6.43 -7.12 21.32
CA ALA A 39 -5.15 -7.56 20.78
C ALA A 39 -4.48 -6.42 20.00
N TYR A 40 -3.21 -6.62 19.66
CA TYR A 40 -2.41 -5.71 18.83
C TYR A 40 -1.78 -6.45 17.68
N CYS A 41 -1.41 -5.74 16.63
CA CYS A 41 -0.66 -6.25 15.50
C CYS A 41 0.62 -5.42 15.31
N LEU A 42 1.73 -6.10 14.99
CA LEU A 42 2.95 -5.47 14.50
C LEU A 42 2.83 -5.30 12.99
N CYS A 43 2.91 -4.08 12.50
CA CYS A 43 2.81 -3.79 11.06
C CYS A 43 4.09 -3.13 10.57
N VAL A 44 4.58 -3.60 9.43
CA VAL A 44 5.85 -3.17 8.83
C VAL A 44 5.63 -2.82 7.37
N ASP A 45 6.15 -1.68 6.93
CA ASP A 45 6.33 -1.34 5.53
C ASP A 45 7.83 -1.38 5.22
N ALA A 46 8.28 -2.50 4.65
CA ALA A 46 9.70 -2.74 4.38
C ALA A 46 10.15 -1.94 3.16
N MET A 47 11.03 -0.99 3.38
CA MET A 47 11.58 -0.11 2.35
C MET A 47 13.11 -0.03 2.46
N PRO A 48 13.82 0.23 1.35
CA PRO A 48 15.25 0.53 1.40
C PRO A 48 15.49 1.78 2.26
N ASN A 49 16.55 1.77 3.00
CA ASN A 49 17.03 2.80 3.93
C ASN A 49 16.24 2.91 5.24
N VAL A 50 14.93 3.07 5.20
CA VAL A 50 14.11 3.22 6.42
C VAL A 50 12.78 2.49 6.24
N SER A 51 12.61 1.39 6.96
CA SER A 51 11.33 0.68 7.08
C SER A 51 10.48 1.34 8.17
N LYS A 52 9.18 1.43 7.92
CA LYS A 52 8.22 1.94 8.90
C LYS A 52 7.67 0.77 9.70
N VAL A 53 7.65 0.91 11.02
CA VAL A 53 7.17 -0.13 11.95
C VAL A 53 6.15 0.49 12.90
N THR A 54 5.02 -0.16 13.08
CA THR A 54 3.99 0.33 14.01
C THR A 54 3.30 -0.81 14.75
N LEU A 55 2.90 -0.57 15.99
CA LEU A 55 1.90 -1.36 16.69
C LEU A 55 0.54 -0.70 16.49
N VAL A 56 -0.44 -1.50 16.11
CA VAL A 56 -1.83 -1.07 15.98
C VAL A 56 -2.73 -1.96 16.84
N ASP A 57 -3.80 -1.37 17.36
CA ASP A 57 -4.86 -2.09 18.08
C ASP A 57 -5.87 -2.73 17.11
N MET A 58 -6.87 -3.44 17.64
CA MET A 58 -7.93 -4.08 16.83
C MET A 58 -8.84 -3.10 16.08
N ALA A 59 -8.83 -1.81 16.45
CA ALA A 59 -9.53 -0.76 15.73
C ALA A 59 -8.62 -0.05 14.69
N THR A 60 -7.45 -0.64 14.38
CA THR A 60 -6.41 -0.11 13.47
C THR A 60 -5.83 1.24 13.92
N LYS A 61 -5.93 1.57 15.20
CA LYS A 61 -5.32 2.77 15.77
C LYS A 61 -3.86 2.50 16.10
N GLN A 62 -3.00 3.39 15.65
CA GLN A 62 -1.57 3.31 15.95
C GLN A 62 -1.32 3.54 17.43
N ALA A 63 -0.68 2.58 18.10
CA ALA A 63 -0.27 2.68 19.49
C ALA A 63 1.17 3.23 19.61
N VAL A 64 2.11 2.68 18.83
CA VAL A 64 3.52 3.09 18.80
C VAL A 64 4.03 3.06 17.38
N TYR A 65 4.82 4.05 16.99
CA TYR A 65 5.51 4.10 15.70
C TYR A 65 7.03 4.13 15.92
N ARG A 66 7.75 3.41 15.05
CA ARG A 66 9.23 3.40 14.98
C ARG A 66 9.68 3.35 13.53
N GLU A 67 10.91 3.73 13.33
CA GLU A 67 11.62 3.54 12.07
C GLU A 67 12.76 2.56 12.29
N LEU A 68 12.90 1.60 11.38
CA LEU A 68 14.00 0.65 11.33
C LEU A 68 14.90 1.02 10.16
N VAL A 69 16.16 1.29 10.43
CA VAL A 69 17.15 1.52 9.37
C VAL A 69 17.44 0.20 8.67
N THR A 70 17.05 0.12 7.41
CA THR A 70 17.19 -1.10 6.60
C THR A 70 18.10 -0.79 5.41
N VAL A 71 19.29 -1.37 5.38
CA VAL A 71 20.19 -1.19 4.25
C VAL A 71 19.84 -2.18 3.15
N SER A 72 19.79 -1.70 1.89
CA SER A 72 19.60 -2.60 0.74
C SER A 72 20.68 -3.70 0.73
N GLY A 73 20.26 -4.96 0.60
CA GLY A 73 21.16 -6.13 0.69
C GLY A 73 21.32 -6.70 2.10
N THR A 74 20.73 -6.08 3.14
CA THR A 74 20.59 -6.74 4.44
C THR A 74 19.71 -8.00 4.28
N SER A 75 20.11 -9.12 4.90
CA SER A 75 19.32 -10.35 4.79
C SER A 75 17.95 -10.19 5.47
N PHE A 76 16.96 -10.91 4.99
CA PHE A 76 15.62 -10.88 5.55
C PHE A 76 15.60 -11.36 7.00
N GLU A 77 16.42 -12.36 7.32
CA GLU A 77 16.61 -12.88 8.68
C GLU A 77 17.12 -11.79 9.63
N THR A 78 18.13 -11.03 9.20
CA THR A 78 18.64 -9.90 10.00
C THR A 78 17.54 -8.87 10.28
N VAL A 79 16.75 -8.52 9.27
CA VAL A 79 15.61 -7.59 9.47
C VAL A 79 14.58 -8.17 10.43
N ALA A 80 14.28 -9.47 10.35
CA ALA A 80 13.36 -10.14 11.27
C ALA A 80 13.88 -10.14 12.72
N ASP A 81 15.18 -10.36 12.93
CA ASP A 81 15.81 -10.33 14.25
C ASP A 81 15.81 -8.90 14.85
N GLU A 82 16.09 -7.89 14.03
CA GLU A 82 16.02 -6.48 14.45
C GLU A 82 14.58 -6.08 14.80
N LEU A 83 13.59 -6.52 14.05
CA LEU A 83 12.17 -6.31 14.39
C LEU A 83 11.81 -6.98 15.71
N ASN A 84 12.33 -8.17 15.96
CA ASN A 84 12.12 -8.86 17.24
C ASN A 84 12.69 -8.09 18.43
N ALA A 85 13.90 -7.55 18.30
CA ALA A 85 14.51 -6.70 19.31
C ALA A 85 13.70 -5.43 19.55
N MET A 86 13.30 -4.74 18.47
CA MET A 86 12.50 -3.51 18.51
C MET A 86 11.13 -3.73 19.14
N LEU A 87 10.47 -4.87 18.85
CA LEU A 87 9.14 -5.19 19.37
C LEU A 87 9.10 -5.15 20.92
N GLY A 88 10.15 -5.64 21.58
CA GLY A 88 10.23 -5.60 23.04
C GLY A 88 10.23 -4.16 23.60
N GLU A 89 10.85 -3.22 22.89
CA GLU A 89 10.83 -1.79 23.24
C GLU A 89 9.46 -1.17 22.97
N MET A 90 8.88 -1.46 21.82
CA MET A 90 7.56 -0.96 21.43
C MET A 90 6.47 -1.42 22.41
N CYS A 91 6.54 -2.66 22.89
CA CYS A 91 5.61 -3.17 23.90
C CYS A 91 5.73 -2.39 25.22
N ARG A 92 6.96 -2.09 25.67
CA ARG A 92 7.17 -1.27 26.87
C ARG A 92 6.60 0.15 26.72
N ASP A 93 6.83 0.78 25.55
CA ASP A 93 6.32 2.12 25.27
C ASP A 93 4.79 2.18 25.17
N ALA A 94 4.18 1.12 24.66
CA ALA A 94 2.72 0.97 24.61
C ALA A 94 2.10 0.56 25.96
N GLY A 95 2.91 0.14 26.94
CA GLY A 95 2.41 -0.40 28.21
C GLY A 95 1.69 -1.74 28.08
N ILE A 96 2.06 -2.56 27.08
CA ILE A 96 1.46 -3.86 26.81
C ILE A 96 2.49 -4.98 26.92
N THR A 97 2.01 -6.20 27.09
CA THR A 97 2.84 -7.41 27.08
C THR A 97 2.88 -8.04 25.70
N ARG A 98 3.95 -8.77 25.39
CA ARG A 98 4.17 -9.37 24.09
C ARG A 98 3.08 -10.37 23.66
N ASP A 99 2.51 -11.10 24.58
CA ASP A 99 1.40 -12.03 24.35
C ASP A 99 0.11 -11.36 23.86
N ARG A 100 0.03 -10.02 23.94
CA ARG A 100 -1.05 -9.24 23.35
C ARG A 100 -0.85 -8.97 21.86
N ILE A 101 0.33 -9.28 21.30
CA ILE A 101 0.59 -9.11 19.86
C ILE A 101 0.17 -10.40 19.15
N ALA A 102 -0.89 -10.29 18.35
CA ALA A 102 -1.54 -11.45 17.75
C ALA A 102 -1.02 -11.83 16.36
N CYS A 103 -0.44 -10.88 15.63
CA CYS A 103 0.01 -11.08 14.25
C CYS A 103 1.05 -10.03 13.84
N CYS A 104 1.99 -10.44 12.98
CA CYS A 104 2.87 -9.53 12.26
C CYS A 104 2.43 -9.41 10.79
N GLY A 105 2.22 -8.19 10.30
CA GLY A 105 1.95 -7.91 8.89
C GLY A 105 3.10 -7.11 8.27
N MET A 106 3.68 -7.59 7.15
CA MET A 106 4.76 -6.89 6.44
C MET A 106 4.41 -6.65 4.99
N SER A 107 4.47 -5.39 4.53
CA SER A 107 4.42 -5.04 3.11
C SER A 107 5.82 -4.91 2.52
N ILE A 108 5.96 -5.34 1.26
CA ILE A 108 7.23 -5.33 0.53
C ILE A 108 6.99 -4.85 -0.90
N SER A 109 7.85 -3.94 -1.36
CA SER A 109 7.91 -3.59 -2.78
C SER A 109 8.57 -4.74 -3.55
N GLY A 110 7.78 -5.50 -4.32
CA GLY A 110 8.25 -6.65 -5.06
C GLY A 110 7.17 -7.71 -5.31
N HIS A 111 7.58 -8.83 -5.90
CA HIS A 111 6.69 -9.93 -6.20
C HIS A 111 6.57 -10.88 -4.99
N VAL A 112 5.44 -10.84 -4.32
CA VAL A 112 5.09 -11.69 -3.18
C VAL A 112 3.99 -12.67 -3.60
N LEU A 113 4.18 -13.97 -3.38
CA LEU A 113 3.19 -15.00 -3.67
C LEU A 113 2.06 -14.99 -2.62
N ARG A 114 0.94 -15.68 -2.90
CA ARG A 114 -0.24 -15.71 -1.99
C ARG A 114 0.06 -16.27 -0.59
N ASN A 115 1.08 -17.11 -0.46
CA ASN A 115 1.51 -17.67 0.83
C ASN A 115 2.54 -16.80 1.56
N GLY A 116 2.82 -15.58 1.05
CA GLY A 116 3.82 -14.68 1.61
C GLY A 116 5.27 -15.02 1.28
N TYR A 117 5.50 -15.95 0.33
CA TYR A 117 6.82 -16.19 -0.21
C TYR A 117 7.26 -15.03 -1.09
N ILE A 118 8.44 -14.51 -0.86
CA ILE A 118 9.03 -13.38 -1.59
C ILE A 118 9.78 -13.95 -2.78
N ALA A 119 9.19 -13.90 -3.97
CA ALA A 119 9.84 -14.37 -5.19
C ALA A 119 10.96 -13.43 -5.62
N ALA A 120 10.73 -12.10 -5.56
CA ALA A 120 11.73 -11.10 -5.85
C ALA A 120 11.38 -9.73 -5.26
N SER A 121 12.37 -9.01 -4.77
CA SER A 121 12.33 -7.59 -4.44
C SER A 121 13.65 -6.96 -4.84
N SER A 122 13.69 -6.28 -5.97
CA SER A 122 14.92 -5.67 -6.50
C SER A 122 15.45 -4.57 -5.58
N GLN A 123 14.58 -3.79 -4.97
CA GLN A 123 14.95 -2.70 -4.08
C GLN A 123 15.62 -3.19 -2.79
N MET A 124 15.16 -4.31 -2.24
CA MET A 124 15.71 -4.93 -1.02
C MET A 124 16.80 -5.94 -1.34
N GLN A 125 17.00 -6.31 -2.62
CA GLN A 125 17.87 -7.38 -3.07
C GLN A 125 17.50 -8.75 -2.45
N TRP A 126 16.21 -8.99 -2.28
CA TRP A 126 15.66 -10.23 -1.76
C TRP A 126 15.11 -11.09 -2.90
N ALA A 127 15.41 -12.38 -2.87
CA ALA A 127 14.87 -13.34 -3.83
C ALA A 127 14.73 -14.72 -3.17
N ASP A 128 13.67 -15.42 -3.54
CA ASP A 128 13.41 -16.79 -3.12
C ASP A 128 13.39 -17.01 -1.59
N ILE A 129 12.67 -16.12 -0.87
CA ILE A 129 12.63 -16.11 0.59
C ILE A 129 11.25 -16.58 1.12
N ASP A 130 11.25 -17.53 2.06
CA ASP A 130 10.08 -17.86 2.88
C ASP A 130 9.84 -16.78 3.94
N GLY A 131 9.29 -15.64 3.52
CA GLY A 131 9.13 -14.47 4.37
C GLY A 131 8.24 -14.73 5.59
N VAL A 132 7.12 -15.43 5.40
CA VAL A 132 6.21 -15.79 6.51
C VAL A 132 6.92 -16.72 7.50
N GLY A 133 7.54 -17.80 7.03
CA GLY A 133 8.18 -18.76 7.93
C GLY A 133 9.37 -18.17 8.71
N ILE A 134 10.11 -17.22 8.14
CA ILE A 134 11.19 -16.52 8.85
C ILE A 134 10.61 -15.58 9.91
N LEU A 135 9.61 -14.76 9.59
CA LEU A 135 8.96 -13.86 10.54
C LEU A 135 8.31 -14.63 11.70
N GLU A 136 7.60 -15.71 11.41
CA GLU A 136 6.94 -16.54 12.44
C GLU A 136 7.96 -17.12 13.41
N ARG A 137 9.10 -17.61 12.92
CA ARG A 137 10.17 -18.13 13.79
C ARG A 137 10.86 -17.05 14.61
N ALA A 138 11.16 -15.89 14.00
CA ALA A 138 11.88 -14.81 14.68
C ALA A 138 11.01 -14.12 15.74
N LEU A 139 9.72 -13.93 15.44
CA LEU A 139 8.80 -13.19 16.28
C LEU A 139 7.95 -14.07 17.21
N ASP A 140 7.96 -15.38 17.04
CA ASP A 140 7.11 -16.34 17.77
C ASP A 140 5.62 -15.96 17.73
N MET A 141 5.14 -15.59 16.54
CA MET A 141 3.73 -15.23 16.30
C MET A 141 3.37 -15.42 14.82
N PRO A 142 2.06 -15.54 14.51
CA PRO A 142 1.59 -15.55 13.13
C PRO A 142 2.06 -14.36 12.32
N ALA A 143 2.39 -14.60 11.05
CA ALA A 143 2.80 -13.53 10.14
C ALA A 143 2.08 -13.59 8.79
N ILE A 144 1.97 -12.45 8.14
CA ILE A 144 1.55 -12.28 6.75
C ILE A 144 2.52 -11.35 6.03
N VAL A 145 2.77 -11.66 4.76
CA VAL A 145 3.58 -10.80 3.88
C VAL A 145 2.78 -10.53 2.61
N GLU A 146 2.70 -9.28 2.19
CA GLU A 146 1.96 -8.86 1.00
C GLU A 146 2.75 -7.82 0.18
N ASN A 147 2.41 -7.68 -1.10
CA ASN A 147 2.91 -6.60 -1.93
C ASN A 147 2.40 -5.23 -1.45
N ASP A 148 3.25 -4.23 -1.48
CA ASP A 148 2.98 -2.87 -0.97
C ASP A 148 1.81 -2.17 -1.68
N CYS A 149 1.67 -2.30 -3.01
CA CYS A 149 0.56 -1.70 -3.75
C CYS A 149 -0.77 -2.37 -3.44
N LYS A 150 -0.77 -3.71 -3.24
CA LYS A 150 -1.97 -4.45 -2.84
C LYS A 150 -2.39 -4.07 -1.41
N ALA A 151 -1.44 -3.98 -0.50
CA ALA A 151 -1.70 -3.49 0.85
C ALA A 151 -2.23 -2.04 0.80
N ALA A 152 -1.59 -1.14 0.05
CA ALA A 152 -2.02 0.25 -0.07
C ALA A 152 -3.46 0.39 -0.60
N LEU A 153 -3.83 -0.38 -1.64
CA LEU A 153 -5.20 -0.37 -2.15
C LEU A 153 -6.23 -0.78 -1.09
N LEU A 154 -5.92 -1.80 -0.29
CA LEU A 154 -6.80 -2.24 0.80
C LEU A 154 -6.91 -1.19 1.91
N GLY A 155 -5.82 -0.49 2.22
CA GLY A 155 -5.84 0.63 3.16
C GLY A 155 -6.72 1.78 2.70
N GLU A 156 -6.59 2.18 1.44
CA GLU A 156 -7.44 3.22 0.85
C GLU A 156 -8.93 2.80 0.79
N GLN A 157 -9.22 1.54 0.46
CA GLN A 157 -10.58 1.01 0.49
C GLN A 157 -11.17 1.07 1.89
N TYR A 158 -10.41 0.68 2.91
CA TYR A 158 -10.85 0.73 4.30
C TYR A 158 -11.16 2.17 4.73
N LEU A 159 -10.29 3.13 4.38
CA LEU A 159 -10.51 4.54 4.68
C LEU A 159 -11.81 5.06 4.05
N LEU A 160 -12.08 4.70 2.79
CA LEU A 160 -13.32 5.07 2.09
C LEU A 160 -14.53 4.44 2.76
N SER A 161 -14.44 3.18 3.16
CA SER A 161 -15.52 2.47 3.88
C SER A 161 -15.85 3.14 5.22
N CYS A 162 -14.83 3.59 5.96
CA CYS A 162 -15.03 4.37 7.19
C CYS A 162 -15.74 5.71 6.95
N ALA A 163 -15.55 6.30 5.75
CA ALA A 163 -16.25 7.51 5.32
C ALA A 163 -17.67 7.24 4.76
N GLY A 164 -18.13 5.99 4.75
CA GLY A 164 -19.41 5.60 4.18
C GLY A 164 -19.43 5.49 2.66
N GLU A 165 -18.25 5.56 2.02
CA GLU A 165 -18.10 5.36 0.58
C GLU A 165 -17.82 3.87 0.29
N SER A 166 -18.67 3.22 -0.50
CA SER A 166 -18.42 1.84 -0.97
C SER A 166 -17.94 1.88 -2.41
N MET A 167 -16.73 1.41 -2.64
CA MET A 167 -16.16 1.30 -3.98
C MET A 167 -15.72 -0.13 -4.24
N ALA A 168 -16.37 -0.77 -5.22
CA ALA A 168 -16.07 -2.15 -5.59
C ALA A 168 -15.02 -2.26 -6.70
N ASN A 169 -14.85 -1.20 -7.50
CA ASN A 169 -13.96 -1.18 -8.65
C ASN A 169 -12.95 -0.02 -8.50
N MET A 170 -11.76 -0.35 -8.06
CA MET A 170 -10.71 0.62 -7.73
C MET A 170 -9.37 0.16 -8.26
N ALA A 171 -8.48 1.10 -8.56
CA ALA A 171 -7.07 0.83 -8.76
C ALA A 171 -6.21 1.79 -7.93
N TYR A 172 -5.03 1.33 -7.56
CA TYR A 172 -3.99 2.10 -6.91
C TYR A 172 -2.73 2.04 -7.76
N VAL A 173 -2.10 3.17 -7.99
CA VAL A 173 -0.87 3.29 -8.77
C VAL A 173 0.16 4.03 -7.95
N LYS A 174 1.32 3.41 -7.76
CA LYS A 174 2.45 3.96 -7.03
C LYS A 174 3.61 4.24 -7.98
N PHE A 175 3.98 5.50 -8.10
CA PHE A 175 5.21 5.91 -8.78
C PHE A 175 6.32 5.96 -7.72
N GLY A 176 6.97 4.81 -7.52
CA GLY A 176 8.00 4.62 -6.51
C GLY A 176 9.38 5.08 -6.99
N TRP A 177 10.36 5.00 -6.08
CA TRP A 177 11.74 5.38 -6.40
C TRP A 177 12.31 4.64 -7.60
N ALA A 178 12.26 3.31 -7.61
CA ALA A 178 12.89 2.48 -8.64
C ALA A 178 11.89 1.72 -9.53
N GLY A 179 10.59 1.87 -9.30
CA GLY A 179 9.58 1.12 -10.04
C GLY A 179 8.21 1.77 -10.02
N VAL A 180 7.34 1.25 -10.88
CA VAL A 180 5.93 1.64 -10.97
C VAL A 180 5.08 0.42 -10.67
N GLY A 181 4.41 0.44 -9.53
CA GLY A 181 3.53 -0.65 -9.10
C GLY A 181 2.06 -0.28 -9.18
N SER A 182 1.20 -1.28 -9.30
CA SER A 182 -0.22 -1.07 -9.13
C SER A 182 -0.92 -2.26 -8.47
N ALA A 183 -2.14 -2.00 -8.02
CA ALA A 183 -3.08 -3.01 -7.60
C ALA A 183 -4.48 -2.61 -8.09
N ALA A 184 -5.33 -3.60 -8.34
CA ALA A 184 -6.71 -3.34 -8.73
C ALA A 184 -7.67 -4.23 -7.93
N MET A 185 -8.87 -3.71 -7.73
CA MET A 185 -10.01 -4.39 -7.15
C MET A 185 -11.15 -4.32 -8.16
N VAL A 186 -11.79 -5.45 -8.41
CA VAL A 186 -12.95 -5.59 -9.30
C VAL A 186 -14.03 -6.35 -8.54
N ASP A 187 -15.25 -5.83 -8.55
CA ASP A 187 -16.40 -6.37 -7.81
C ASP A 187 -16.10 -6.60 -6.32
N GLY A 188 -15.34 -5.70 -5.71
CA GLY A 188 -14.93 -5.78 -4.30
C GLY A 188 -13.84 -6.80 -3.99
N MET A 189 -13.28 -7.46 -5.01
CA MET A 189 -12.23 -8.45 -4.84
C MET A 189 -10.89 -7.97 -5.38
N LEU A 190 -9.84 -8.06 -4.56
CA LEU A 190 -8.48 -7.76 -4.95
C LEU A 190 -8.02 -8.72 -6.07
N LEU A 191 -7.61 -8.17 -7.20
CA LEU A 191 -7.05 -8.95 -8.30
C LEU A 191 -5.64 -9.43 -7.94
N ARG A 192 -5.48 -10.76 -7.94
CA ARG A 192 -4.21 -11.39 -7.59
C ARG A 192 -3.53 -12.07 -8.78
N GLY A 193 -4.31 -12.58 -9.73
CA GLY A 193 -3.79 -13.41 -10.81
C GLY A 193 -3.32 -14.79 -10.33
N SER A 194 -2.69 -15.55 -11.20
CA SER A 194 -2.26 -16.92 -10.91
C SER A 194 -1.13 -17.01 -9.87
N ARG A 195 -0.19 -16.08 -9.92
CA ARG A 195 0.99 -16.01 -9.05
C ARG A 195 1.02 -14.76 -8.16
N ASN A 196 -0.11 -14.15 -7.89
CA ASN A 196 -0.22 -12.89 -7.15
C ASN A 196 0.49 -11.70 -7.82
N ALA A 197 0.73 -11.76 -9.14
CA ALA A 197 1.44 -10.75 -9.92
C ALA A 197 0.52 -9.88 -10.78
N ALA A 198 -0.80 -9.88 -10.53
CA ALA A 198 -1.68 -8.92 -11.20
C ALA A 198 -1.34 -7.50 -10.75
N GLY A 199 -1.27 -6.57 -11.71
CA GLY A 199 -0.95 -5.17 -11.42
C GLY A 199 0.49 -4.75 -11.73
N GLU A 200 1.30 -5.60 -12.34
CA GLU A 200 2.69 -5.29 -12.75
C GLU A 200 2.73 -4.35 -13.98
N ILE A 201 2.08 -3.19 -13.88
CA ILE A 201 1.97 -2.22 -14.97
C ILE A 201 3.29 -1.51 -15.29
N GLY A 202 4.20 -1.46 -14.32
CA GLY A 202 5.53 -0.89 -14.54
C GLY A 202 6.26 -1.53 -15.73
N HIS A 203 5.94 -2.80 -16.01
CA HIS A 203 6.48 -3.55 -17.14
C HIS A 203 5.69 -3.39 -18.45
N PHE A 204 4.60 -2.63 -18.45
CA PHE A 204 3.89 -2.33 -19.71
C PHE A 204 4.80 -1.47 -20.58
N ASN A 205 4.80 -1.78 -21.89
CA ASN A 205 5.61 -1.07 -22.85
C ASN A 205 4.85 0.15 -23.38
N SER A 206 5.37 1.34 -23.12
CA SER A 206 4.80 2.60 -23.60
C SER A 206 5.36 3.02 -24.96
N GLN A 207 6.49 2.44 -25.39
CA GLN A 207 7.19 2.77 -26.63
C GLN A 207 7.96 1.58 -27.22
N LEU A 208 8.01 1.47 -28.55
CA LEU A 208 8.84 0.51 -29.26
C LEU A 208 10.34 0.88 -29.19
N GLU A 209 10.64 2.21 -29.15
CA GLU A 209 11.99 2.76 -28.99
C GLU A 209 11.94 3.73 -27.81
N GLY A 210 12.09 3.22 -26.61
CA GLY A 210 12.01 4.03 -25.42
C GLY A 210 13.36 4.41 -24.85
N LEU A 211 13.32 5.32 -23.88
CA LEU A 211 14.42 5.59 -22.98
C LEU A 211 14.89 4.25 -22.40
N SER A 212 16.15 3.91 -22.62
CA SER A 212 16.72 2.65 -22.15
C SER A 212 17.38 2.86 -20.80
N GLY A 213 17.17 1.95 -19.88
CA GLY A 213 17.87 1.90 -18.60
C GLY A 213 18.20 0.45 -18.25
N ASP A 214 19.11 0.25 -17.32
CA ASP A 214 19.59 -1.07 -16.92
C ASP A 214 18.69 -1.80 -15.90
N ARG A 215 17.51 -1.24 -15.60
CA ARG A 215 16.65 -1.70 -14.49
C ARG A 215 15.61 -2.76 -14.87
N CYS A 216 15.30 -2.87 -16.14
CA CYS A 216 14.34 -3.84 -16.67
C CYS A 216 14.85 -4.37 -17.99
N GLU A 217 14.69 -5.66 -18.26
CA GLU A 217 15.11 -6.28 -19.53
C GLU A 217 14.30 -5.76 -20.74
N PHE A 218 13.16 -5.11 -20.48
CA PHE A 218 12.26 -4.60 -21.51
C PHE A 218 12.46 -3.11 -21.74
N LYS A 219 13.01 -2.74 -22.90
CA LYS A 219 13.12 -1.34 -23.32
C LYS A 219 11.73 -0.70 -23.43
N GLY A 220 11.62 0.55 -22.96
CA GLY A 220 10.39 1.34 -23.09
C GLY A 220 9.28 1.00 -22.11
N CYS A 221 9.56 0.25 -21.05
CA CYS A 221 8.59 0.02 -19.98
C CYS A 221 8.40 1.29 -19.14
N PHE A 222 7.27 1.39 -18.42
CA PHE A 222 6.97 2.55 -17.58
C PHE A 222 7.99 2.78 -16.46
N GLU A 223 8.61 1.73 -15.93
CA GLU A 223 9.64 1.89 -14.87
C GLU A 223 10.83 2.73 -15.32
N HIS A 224 11.26 2.59 -16.59
CA HIS A 224 12.35 3.38 -17.15
C HIS A 224 11.96 4.81 -17.51
N THR A 225 10.68 5.11 -17.52
CA THR A 225 10.16 6.40 -17.98
C THR A 225 9.62 7.25 -16.84
N ILE A 226 8.81 6.66 -15.96
CA ILE A 226 8.02 7.38 -14.97
C ILE A 226 8.21 6.90 -13.52
N SER A 227 9.25 6.09 -13.22
CA SER A 227 9.70 5.95 -11.84
C SER A 227 10.41 7.23 -11.38
N GLU A 228 10.43 7.50 -10.07
CA GLU A 228 11.02 8.74 -9.54
C GLU A 228 12.49 8.90 -9.94
N SER A 229 13.28 7.83 -9.82
CA SER A 229 14.68 7.87 -10.19
C SER A 229 14.92 7.99 -11.70
N ALA A 230 14.03 7.41 -12.54
CA ALA A 230 14.11 7.59 -14.00
C ALA A 230 13.84 9.06 -14.39
N VAL A 231 12.82 9.68 -13.80
CA VAL A 231 12.51 11.10 -14.02
C VAL A 231 13.69 12.00 -13.65
N ILE A 232 14.30 11.76 -12.47
CA ILE A 232 15.49 12.52 -12.03
C ILE A 232 16.68 12.28 -12.98
N GLU A 233 16.92 11.05 -13.40
CA GLU A 233 18.02 10.71 -14.31
C GLU A 233 17.86 11.40 -15.67
N HIS A 234 16.65 11.37 -16.25
CA HIS A 234 16.37 12.06 -17.50
C HIS A 234 16.52 13.58 -17.36
N ALA A 235 15.99 14.17 -16.29
CA ALA A 235 16.15 15.59 -16.03
C ALA A 235 17.62 15.98 -15.84
N ARG A 236 18.38 15.18 -15.08
CA ARG A 236 19.80 15.41 -14.84
C ARG A 236 20.65 15.31 -16.12
N SER A 237 20.29 14.44 -17.07
CA SER A 237 20.97 14.35 -18.37
C SER A 237 20.81 15.61 -19.22
N ILE A 238 19.74 16.38 -19.02
CA ILE A 238 19.44 17.64 -19.70
C ILE A 238 20.06 18.82 -18.94
N ASN A 239 19.87 18.83 -17.61
CA ASN A 239 20.36 19.88 -16.71
C ASN A 239 20.94 19.22 -15.44
N PRO A 240 22.29 19.23 -15.26
CA PRO A 240 22.95 18.58 -14.12
C PRO A 240 22.48 19.07 -12.73
N ALA A 241 21.87 20.26 -12.63
CA ALA A 241 21.30 20.77 -11.40
C ALA A 241 20.03 20.00 -10.97
N CYS A 242 19.37 19.28 -11.89
CA CYS A 242 18.20 18.45 -11.61
C CYS A 242 18.57 17.09 -10.98
N ALA A 243 19.37 17.10 -9.90
CA ALA A 243 19.78 15.89 -9.19
C ALA A 243 18.74 15.38 -8.17
N SER A 244 17.60 16.05 -8.05
CA SER A 244 16.48 15.71 -7.19
C SER A 244 15.18 16.32 -7.74
N LEU A 245 14.02 15.91 -7.23
CA LEU A 245 12.75 16.56 -7.59
C LEU A 245 12.72 18.04 -7.24
N ALA A 246 13.39 18.46 -6.16
CA ALA A 246 13.53 19.87 -5.83
C ALA A 246 14.30 20.65 -6.90
N GLY A 247 15.43 20.10 -7.41
CA GLY A 247 16.18 20.70 -8.51
C GLY A 247 15.39 20.74 -9.82
N VAL A 248 14.53 19.75 -10.08
CA VAL A 248 13.61 19.76 -11.23
C VAL A 248 12.61 20.91 -11.09
N ASN A 249 12.00 21.08 -9.91
CA ASN A 249 11.06 22.19 -9.63
C ASN A 249 11.74 23.55 -9.78
N GLU A 250 12.98 23.70 -9.32
CA GLU A 250 13.75 24.94 -9.47
C GLU A 250 14.00 25.25 -10.94
N ALA A 251 14.39 24.26 -11.75
CA ALA A 251 14.58 24.42 -13.18
C ALA A 251 13.29 24.83 -13.91
N ILE A 252 12.14 24.24 -13.53
CA ILE A 252 10.82 24.63 -14.04
C ILE A 252 10.52 26.10 -13.67
N ALA A 253 10.71 26.48 -12.40
CA ALA A 253 10.47 27.84 -11.91
C ALA A 253 11.37 28.89 -12.61
N ASN A 254 12.59 28.50 -12.98
CA ASN A 254 13.52 29.33 -13.73
C ASN A 254 13.25 29.34 -15.26
N GLY A 255 12.22 28.63 -15.74
CA GLY A 255 11.83 28.64 -17.14
C GLY A 255 12.72 27.79 -18.06
N ASP A 256 13.40 26.74 -17.57
CA ASP A 256 14.17 25.83 -18.44
C ASP A 256 13.19 25.04 -19.34
N GLU A 257 13.02 25.53 -20.57
CA GLU A 257 12.06 24.98 -21.54
C GLU A 257 12.28 23.48 -21.83
N ARG A 258 13.51 22.98 -21.76
CA ARG A 258 13.83 21.56 -22.00
C ARG A 258 13.33 20.69 -20.85
N ILE A 259 13.47 21.16 -19.62
CA ILE A 259 12.95 20.47 -18.44
C ILE A 259 11.42 20.55 -18.42
N ILE A 260 10.82 21.70 -18.73
CA ILE A 260 9.37 21.85 -18.85
C ILE A 260 8.81 20.88 -19.89
N LYS A 261 9.48 20.76 -21.07
CA LYS A 261 9.07 19.81 -22.11
C LYS A 261 9.14 18.36 -21.60
N LEU A 262 10.26 17.97 -20.98
CA LEU A 262 10.44 16.64 -20.40
C LEU A 262 9.31 16.33 -19.40
N MET A 263 8.99 17.27 -18.50
CA MET A 263 7.93 17.05 -17.50
C MET A 263 6.54 16.90 -18.13
N ASN A 264 6.26 17.62 -19.21
CA ASN A 264 5.01 17.43 -19.96
C ASN A 264 4.95 16.03 -20.59
N ASP A 265 6.05 15.55 -21.18
CA ASP A 265 6.14 14.21 -21.74
C ASP A 265 5.96 13.14 -20.64
N ILE A 266 6.58 13.30 -19.46
CA ILE A 266 6.40 12.44 -18.28
C ILE A 266 4.94 12.41 -17.81
N CYS A 267 4.28 13.56 -17.70
CA CYS A 267 2.86 13.63 -17.34
C CYS A 267 1.97 12.91 -18.36
N GLU A 268 2.31 12.97 -19.65
CA GLU A 268 1.59 12.24 -20.69
C GLU A 268 1.79 10.74 -20.56
N TYR A 269 3.01 10.24 -20.25
CA TYR A 269 3.25 8.82 -19.98
C TYR A 269 2.49 8.33 -18.74
N ILE A 270 2.44 9.11 -17.68
CA ILE A 270 1.61 8.80 -16.52
C ILE A 270 0.13 8.70 -16.91
N ALA A 271 -0.35 9.61 -17.75
CA ALA A 271 -1.73 9.58 -18.23
C ALA A 271 -2.03 8.37 -19.13
N ILE A 272 -1.04 7.89 -19.91
CA ILE A 272 -1.15 6.63 -20.66
C ILE A 272 -1.36 5.48 -19.68
N ALA A 273 -0.48 5.34 -18.67
CA ALA A 273 -0.58 4.27 -17.67
C ALA A 273 -1.94 4.27 -16.96
N VAL A 274 -2.42 5.45 -16.55
CA VAL A 274 -3.74 5.61 -15.90
C VAL A 274 -4.88 5.23 -16.83
N SER A 275 -4.80 5.62 -18.11
CA SER A 275 -5.83 5.30 -19.11
C SER A 275 -5.86 3.81 -19.42
N ASP A 276 -4.70 3.16 -19.54
CA ASP A 276 -4.60 1.73 -19.79
C ASP A 276 -5.19 0.91 -18.61
N ILE A 277 -4.88 1.29 -17.37
CA ILE A 277 -5.48 0.70 -16.17
C ILE A 277 -7.00 0.89 -16.18
N SER A 278 -7.46 2.09 -16.51
CA SER A 278 -8.87 2.41 -16.58
C SER A 278 -9.58 1.55 -17.62
N CYS A 279 -8.98 1.34 -18.80
CA CYS A 279 -9.53 0.48 -19.84
C CYS A 279 -9.48 -1.01 -19.45
N ALA A 280 -8.41 -1.45 -18.78
CA ALA A 280 -8.22 -2.86 -18.42
C ALA A 280 -9.17 -3.32 -17.30
N TYR A 281 -9.41 -2.48 -16.30
CA TYR A 281 -10.16 -2.85 -15.09
C TYR A 281 -11.50 -2.14 -14.96
N ASN A 282 -11.80 -1.17 -15.82
CA ASN A 282 -13.02 -0.35 -15.76
C ASN A 282 -13.31 0.19 -14.35
N SER A 283 -12.28 0.77 -13.73
CA SER A 283 -12.34 1.25 -12.35
C SER A 283 -13.21 2.50 -12.25
N ASP A 284 -13.96 2.61 -11.13
CA ASP A 284 -14.69 3.83 -10.77
C ASP A 284 -13.75 4.90 -10.20
N ARG A 285 -12.65 4.43 -9.56
CA ARG A 285 -11.63 5.30 -8.95
C ARG A 285 -10.22 4.76 -9.18
N ILE A 286 -9.31 5.65 -9.59
CA ILE A 286 -7.86 5.38 -9.65
C ILE A 286 -7.15 6.32 -8.69
N ILE A 287 -6.41 5.74 -7.74
CA ILE A 287 -5.68 6.46 -6.71
C ILE A 287 -4.21 6.50 -7.08
N LEU A 288 -3.64 7.70 -7.17
CA LEU A 288 -2.25 7.93 -7.53
C LEU A 288 -1.42 8.26 -6.30
N SER A 289 -0.22 7.68 -6.22
CA SER A 289 0.73 7.90 -5.12
C SER A 289 2.16 7.96 -5.62
N GLY A 290 3.02 8.60 -4.85
CA GLY A 290 4.45 8.76 -5.14
C GLY A 290 4.86 10.23 -5.24
N ASN A 291 6.15 10.48 -4.99
CA ASN A 291 6.67 11.84 -4.90
C ASN A 291 6.58 12.62 -6.21
N ILE A 292 6.72 11.95 -7.37
CA ILE A 292 6.61 12.64 -8.66
C ILE A 292 5.22 13.23 -8.89
N ILE A 293 4.15 12.56 -8.42
CA ILE A 293 2.80 13.04 -8.61
C ILE A 293 2.41 14.10 -7.57
N THR A 294 3.03 14.08 -6.38
CA THR A 294 2.70 14.98 -5.28
C THR A 294 3.63 16.18 -5.16
N ASN A 295 4.91 16.03 -5.52
CA ASN A 295 5.94 17.02 -5.22
C ASN A 295 6.48 17.74 -6.48
N LEU A 296 6.20 17.25 -7.69
CA LEU A 296 6.50 18.01 -8.90
C LEU A 296 5.42 19.05 -9.19
N ALA A 297 5.87 20.25 -9.54
CA ALA A 297 4.99 21.38 -9.86
C ALA A 297 3.99 21.00 -10.97
N ASP A 298 2.71 21.24 -10.71
CA ASP A 298 1.58 21.00 -11.61
C ASP A 298 1.46 19.58 -12.19
N CYS A 299 2.29 18.61 -11.76
CA CYS A 299 2.31 17.26 -12.32
C CYS A 299 0.92 16.62 -12.25
N TYR A 300 0.29 16.58 -11.08
CA TYR A 300 -1.04 15.98 -10.92
C TYR A 300 -2.10 16.64 -11.83
N GLN A 301 -2.12 17.98 -11.90
CA GLN A 301 -3.08 18.71 -12.73
C GLN A 301 -2.85 18.45 -14.23
N ASN A 302 -1.60 18.37 -14.63
CA ASN A 302 -1.23 18.04 -16.01
C ASN A 302 -1.65 16.62 -16.37
N VAL A 303 -1.40 15.66 -15.47
CA VAL A 303 -1.84 14.26 -15.65
C VAL A 303 -3.36 14.20 -15.83
N LEU A 304 -4.15 14.87 -14.98
CA LEU A 304 -5.62 14.90 -15.11
C LEU A 304 -6.06 15.42 -16.48
N ARG A 305 -5.44 16.51 -16.97
CA ARG A 305 -5.76 17.07 -18.30
C ARG A 305 -5.45 16.08 -19.45
N TYR A 306 -4.34 15.33 -19.34
CA TYR A 306 -3.99 14.33 -20.36
C TYR A 306 -4.89 13.09 -20.25
N VAL A 307 -5.22 12.64 -19.05
CA VAL A 307 -6.19 11.53 -18.84
C VAL A 307 -7.55 11.88 -19.45
N GLU A 308 -8.08 13.07 -19.19
CA GLU A 308 -9.38 13.51 -19.71
C GLU A 308 -9.46 13.46 -21.24
N ARG A 309 -8.37 13.74 -21.95
CA ARG A 309 -8.28 13.66 -23.42
C ARG A 309 -8.23 12.24 -23.95
N ARG A 310 -7.80 11.26 -23.14
CA ARG A 310 -7.61 9.85 -23.51
C ARG A 310 -8.80 8.98 -23.17
N LEU A 311 -9.61 9.40 -22.20
CA LEU A 311 -10.76 8.61 -21.75
C LEU A 311 -11.88 8.58 -22.78
N THR A 312 -12.40 7.38 -23.01
CA THR A 312 -13.62 7.19 -23.77
C THR A 312 -14.82 7.41 -22.86
N ARG A 313 -15.43 8.58 -22.93
CA ARG A 313 -16.56 8.99 -22.06
C ARG A 313 -17.72 8.00 -22.04
N SER A 314 -17.94 7.25 -23.10
CA SER A 314 -19.00 6.22 -23.16
C SER A 314 -18.69 4.98 -22.30
N VAL A 315 -17.40 4.71 -22.02
CA VAL A 315 -16.96 3.55 -21.23
C VAL A 315 -16.75 3.94 -19.76
N GLN A 316 -16.33 5.17 -19.52
CA GLN A 316 -15.91 5.63 -18.18
C GLN A 316 -16.44 7.04 -17.88
N PRO A 317 -17.78 7.21 -17.83
CA PRO A 317 -18.38 8.54 -17.67
C PRO A 317 -18.08 9.17 -16.30
N ASN A 318 -17.77 8.35 -15.28
CA ASN A 318 -17.67 8.77 -13.88
C ASN A 318 -16.31 8.45 -13.24
N LEU A 319 -15.27 8.13 -14.02
CA LEU A 319 -13.95 7.82 -13.47
C LEU A 319 -13.44 8.98 -12.60
N GLN A 320 -13.07 8.66 -11.38
CA GLN A 320 -12.40 9.57 -10.46
C GLN A 320 -10.91 9.22 -10.40
N VAL A 321 -10.05 10.15 -10.80
CA VAL A 321 -8.60 10.04 -10.59
C VAL A 321 -8.24 10.98 -9.44
N CYS A 322 -7.66 10.44 -8.37
CA CYS A 322 -7.37 11.21 -7.16
C CYS A 322 -6.00 10.84 -6.56
N LEU A 323 -5.49 11.70 -5.71
CA LEU A 323 -4.28 11.40 -4.93
C LEU A 323 -4.63 10.49 -3.75
N SER A 324 -3.67 9.65 -3.35
CA SER A 324 -3.74 8.89 -2.10
C SER A 324 -3.94 9.82 -0.92
N LYS A 325 -4.96 9.56 -0.10
CA LYS A 325 -5.20 10.31 1.13
C LYS A 325 -4.22 9.94 2.25
N MET A 326 -3.65 8.74 2.18
CA MET A 326 -2.67 8.21 3.14
C MET A 326 -1.22 8.44 2.68
N GLY A 327 -1.01 8.83 1.42
CA GLY A 327 0.31 9.07 0.86
C GLY A 327 1.24 7.87 1.03
N THR A 328 2.43 8.11 1.59
CA THR A 328 3.45 7.06 1.81
C THR A 328 3.13 6.09 2.96
N ASN A 329 2.01 6.26 3.66
CA ASN A 329 1.58 5.36 4.74
C ASN A 329 0.49 4.37 4.31
N ALA A 330 0.05 4.42 3.05
CA ALA A 330 -1.06 3.62 2.56
C ALA A 330 -0.81 2.10 2.71
N SER A 331 0.40 1.64 2.38
CA SER A 331 0.81 0.23 2.52
C SER A 331 0.83 -0.22 3.97
N LEU A 332 1.41 0.59 4.86
CA LEU A 332 1.45 0.31 6.30
C LEU A 332 0.05 0.19 6.90
N TYR A 333 -0.84 1.11 6.51
CA TYR A 333 -2.23 1.08 6.97
C TYR A 333 -2.99 -0.13 6.42
N GLY A 334 -2.79 -0.48 5.15
CA GLY A 334 -3.36 -1.68 4.56
C GLY A 334 -2.87 -2.96 5.22
N MET A 335 -1.59 -3.02 5.60
CA MET A 335 -1.07 -4.15 6.40
C MET A 335 -1.72 -4.22 7.77
N SER A 336 -2.03 -3.07 8.39
CA SER A 336 -2.78 -3.04 9.66
C SER A 336 -4.16 -3.69 9.49
N CYS A 337 -4.87 -3.38 8.43
CA CYS A 337 -6.17 -4.00 8.12
C CYS A 337 -6.05 -5.51 7.90
N LEU A 338 -5.05 -5.94 7.10
CA LEU A 338 -4.81 -7.36 6.83
C LEU A 338 -4.41 -8.15 8.08
N ALA A 339 -3.55 -7.59 8.92
CA ALA A 339 -3.10 -8.25 10.15
C ALA A 339 -4.26 -8.40 11.16
N VAL A 340 -5.12 -7.38 11.28
CA VAL A 340 -6.33 -7.45 12.08
C VAL A 340 -7.31 -8.49 11.53
N GLU A 341 -7.51 -8.54 10.21
CA GLU A 341 -8.37 -9.54 9.57
C GLU A 341 -7.86 -10.97 9.82
N GLU A 342 -6.56 -11.20 9.69
CA GLU A 342 -5.91 -12.49 9.96
C GLU A 342 -6.05 -12.89 11.43
N THR A 343 -5.87 -11.93 12.35
CA THR A 343 -6.07 -12.15 13.79
C THR A 343 -7.51 -12.61 14.08
N ILE A 344 -8.50 -11.91 13.52
CA ILE A 344 -9.93 -12.30 13.68
C ILE A 344 -10.19 -13.70 13.13
N LYS A 345 -9.68 -14.03 11.94
CA LYS A 345 -9.83 -15.36 11.34
C LYS A 345 -9.29 -16.46 12.25
N ARG A 346 -8.08 -16.27 12.79
CA ARG A 346 -7.42 -17.24 13.68
C ARG A 346 -8.16 -17.41 15.02
N LEU A 347 -8.59 -16.31 15.61
CA LEU A 347 -9.37 -16.36 16.85
C LEU A 347 -10.71 -17.10 16.65
N LEU A 348 -11.38 -16.88 15.53
CA LEU A 348 -12.62 -17.57 15.18
C LEU A 348 -12.39 -19.06 14.91
N SER A 349 -11.32 -19.44 14.22
CA SER A 349 -10.99 -20.84 13.91
C SER A 349 -10.66 -21.63 15.16
N ASN A 350 -9.89 -21.06 16.09
CA ASN A 350 -9.53 -21.71 17.35
C ASN A 350 -10.75 -21.93 18.26
N ASP A 351 -11.76 -21.07 18.20
CA ASP A 351 -12.96 -21.17 19.03
C ASP A 351 -14.06 -22.08 18.45
N THR A 352 -14.10 -22.26 17.13
CA THR A 352 -15.14 -23.02 16.43
C THR A 352 -14.78 -24.49 16.16
N GLY A 353 -13.50 -24.86 16.28
CA GLY A 353 -13.04 -26.23 16.04
C GLY A 353 -13.20 -26.70 14.58
N PHE A 354 -13.19 -25.75 13.61
CA PHE A 354 -13.24 -26.03 12.16
C PHE A 354 -11.86 -25.95 11.54
#